data_8f5ccd29173c20c35c348b9104ea6921
#
_entry.id   8f5ccd29173c20c35c348b9104ea6921
#
_cell.length_a   1.000
_cell.length_b   1.000
_cell.length_c   1.000
_cell.angle_alpha   90.00
_cell.angle_beta   90.00
_cell.angle_gamma   90.00
#
_symmetry.space_group_name_H-M   'P 1'
#
loop_
_entity.id
_entity.type
_entity.pdbx_description
1 polymer ?
#
loop_
_entity_poly.entity_id
_entity_poly.type
_entity_poly.pdbx_seq_one_letter_code
_entity_poly.pdbx_strand_id
1 'polypeptide(L)'
;MKRMVFFLIAVMCSIASASIDKALDRGAKYLLSTQFPDGHWSDAQMPALTALPLWALSGWKGDAGEAKRKAAQYVLKTQRDDGGFYVPKPGRGGSGLGNYNTAVCLSALYDSGLAPKAAMLKARQYIASSQLQGDDTMAGGFGYDKVSRRRYADLSNTSYSLSAMAKTSSLEEFRTDGKRVDVNWQKAVAFVENLMKKEGPEAGGAAYNESTAHSGTATNVQGKVSLRAYGSMTYAAVLSMCSAKLDRSDPRVRQSLEYMSRYWSVDENPGMGRQGLYYFYDIMARALSAAKVDEVGGHDWKKELSEKVISLQREDGSWCNDNNRFWEADPVLCTSFAMLVLELCK
;
A
#
# COMPACT_ATOMS: atom_id res chain seq x y z
N MET A 1 15.06 29.19 -29.22
CA MET A 1 14.94 28.85 -27.80
C MET A 1 13.84 27.80 -27.51
N LYS A 2 12.54 27.96 -27.88
CA LYS A 2 11.48 26.99 -27.58
C LYS A 2 11.76 25.56 -28.11
N ARG A 3 12.28 25.37 -29.33
CA ARG A 3 12.60 24.02 -29.87
C ARG A 3 13.75 23.31 -29.14
N MET A 4 14.74 24.06 -28.62
CA MET A 4 15.88 23.48 -27.89
C MET A 4 15.48 23.05 -26.47
N VAL A 5 14.55 23.77 -25.83
CA VAL A 5 14.01 23.40 -24.51
C VAL A 5 13.16 22.13 -24.61
N PHE A 6 12.30 22.00 -25.64
CA PHE A 6 11.51 20.77 -25.89
C PHE A 6 12.41 19.55 -26.16
N PHE A 7 13.51 19.72 -26.88
CA PHE A 7 14.45 18.64 -27.17
C PHE A 7 15.20 18.19 -25.91
N LEU A 8 15.63 19.13 -25.06
CA LEU A 8 16.28 18.82 -23.78
C LEU A 8 15.34 18.08 -22.80
N ILE A 9 14.08 18.51 -22.68
CA ILE A 9 13.08 17.86 -21.85
C ILE A 9 12.80 16.44 -22.35
N ALA A 10 12.65 16.25 -23.66
CA ALA A 10 12.42 14.93 -24.25
C ALA A 10 13.61 13.97 -24.02
N VAL A 11 14.84 14.47 -24.11
CA VAL A 11 16.05 13.68 -23.85
C VAL A 11 16.16 13.32 -22.36
N MET A 12 15.88 14.24 -21.44
CA MET A 12 15.91 13.97 -20.00
C MET A 12 14.83 12.95 -19.59
N CYS A 13 13.61 13.05 -20.11
CA CYS A 13 12.55 12.07 -19.89
C CYS A 13 12.92 10.67 -20.41
N SER A 14 13.59 10.58 -21.57
CA SER A 14 14.00 9.30 -22.12
C SER A 14 15.14 8.65 -21.33
N ILE A 15 16.07 9.41 -20.78
CA ILE A 15 17.16 8.91 -19.92
C ILE A 15 16.59 8.42 -18.57
N ALA A 16 15.66 9.16 -17.97
CA ALA A 16 15.00 8.78 -16.72
C ALA A 16 14.20 7.49 -16.90
N SER A 17 13.41 7.36 -17.96
CA SER A 17 12.67 6.13 -18.28
C SER A 17 13.61 4.94 -18.50
N ALA A 18 14.71 5.10 -19.21
CA ALA A 18 15.68 4.02 -19.43
C ALA A 18 16.36 3.57 -18.11
N SER A 19 16.58 4.48 -17.16
CA SER A 19 17.13 4.12 -15.84
C SER A 19 16.12 3.36 -14.98
N ILE A 20 14.85 3.74 -15.03
CA ILE A 20 13.75 3.01 -14.35
C ILE A 20 13.63 1.60 -14.91
N ASP A 21 13.57 1.45 -16.24
CA ASP A 21 13.45 0.13 -16.87
C ASP A 21 14.64 -0.78 -16.51
N LYS A 22 15.87 -0.26 -16.49
CA LYS A 22 17.05 -1.01 -16.06
C LYS A 22 16.98 -1.45 -14.59
N ALA A 23 16.48 -0.59 -13.71
CA ALA A 23 16.32 -0.92 -12.30
C ALA A 23 15.23 -2.00 -12.11
N LEU A 24 14.11 -1.89 -12.82
CA LEU A 24 13.05 -2.90 -12.84
C LEU A 24 13.54 -4.25 -13.34
N ASP A 25 14.32 -4.28 -14.43
CA ASP A 25 14.91 -5.51 -14.96
C ASP A 25 15.81 -6.23 -13.94
N ARG A 26 16.61 -5.47 -13.20
CA ARG A 26 17.47 -6.04 -12.16
C ARG A 26 16.65 -6.56 -10.97
N GLY A 27 15.66 -5.81 -10.52
CA GLY A 27 14.74 -6.23 -9.44
C GLY A 27 13.95 -7.48 -9.82
N ALA A 28 13.43 -7.53 -11.04
CA ALA A 28 12.71 -8.68 -11.55
C ALA A 28 13.61 -9.94 -11.61
N LYS A 29 14.85 -9.81 -12.09
CA LYS A 29 15.82 -10.92 -12.09
C LYS A 29 16.10 -11.42 -10.67
N TYR A 30 16.22 -10.51 -9.69
CA TYR A 30 16.38 -10.90 -8.30
C TYR A 30 15.17 -11.69 -7.80
N LEU A 31 13.94 -11.19 -8.00
CA LEU A 31 12.73 -11.91 -7.58
C LEU A 31 12.62 -13.28 -8.26
N LEU A 32 12.89 -13.37 -9.57
CA LEU A 32 12.85 -14.63 -10.30
C LEU A 32 13.86 -15.65 -9.76
N SER A 33 15.07 -15.20 -9.36
CA SER A 33 16.12 -16.07 -8.83
C SER A 33 15.86 -16.56 -7.40
N THR A 34 14.98 -15.88 -6.65
CA THR A 34 14.71 -16.18 -5.23
C THR A 34 13.36 -16.85 -5.00
N GLN A 35 12.58 -17.15 -6.06
CA GLN A 35 11.33 -17.90 -5.94
C GLN A 35 11.59 -19.35 -5.54
N PHE A 36 10.88 -19.83 -4.53
CA PHE A 36 10.91 -21.24 -4.15
C PHE A 36 10.22 -22.12 -5.22
N PRO A 37 10.59 -23.43 -5.31
CA PRO A 37 10.04 -24.32 -6.35
C PRO A 37 8.52 -24.45 -6.36
N ASP A 38 7.86 -24.32 -5.20
CA ASP A 38 6.40 -24.37 -5.04
C ASP A 38 5.70 -23.03 -5.35
N GLY A 39 6.47 -21.98 -5.66
CA GLY A 39 5.98 -20.69 -6.13
C GLY A 39 5.90 -19.59 -5.10
N HIS A 40 6.20 -19.86 -3.81
CA HIS A 40 6.21 -18.81 -2.81
C HIS A 40 7.54 -18.05 -2.77
N TRP A 41 7.54 -16.93 -2.02
CA TRP A 41 8.71 -16.19 -1.58
C TRP A 41 8.66 -15.97 -0.07
N SER A 42 9.82 -15.80 0.53
CA SER A 42 9.99 -15.44 1.94
C SER A 42 9.27 -16.39 2.91
N ASP A 43 8.37 -15.91 3.75
CA ASP A 43 7.64 -16.72 4.73
C ASP A 43 6.38 -17.33 4.12
N ALA A 44 6.38 -18.66 3.99
CA ALA A 44 5.24 -19.45 3.52
C ALA A 44 3.95 -19.27 4.34
N GLN A 45 4.05 -18.79 5.60
CA GLN A 45 2.90 -18.52 6.46
C GLN A 45 2.25 -17.14 6.19
N MET A 46 2.85 -16.35 5.29
CA MET A 46 2.41 -14.99 4.98
C MET A 46 2.12 -14.84 3.48
N PRO A 47 0.91 -15.19 3.01
CA PRO A 47 0.56 -15.14 1.59
C PRO A 47 0.84 -13.78 0.91
N ALA A 48 0.75 -12.68 1.66
CA ALA A 48 1.09 -11.35 1.15
C ALA A 48 2.55 -11.24 0.68
N LEU A 49 3.50 -11.96 1.31
CA LEU A 49 4.90 -11.97 0.89
C LEU A 49 5.14 -12.73 -0.42
N THR A 50 4.19 -13.54 -0.86
CA THR A 50 4.16 -14.11 -2.22
C THR A 50 3.36 -13.25 -3.18
N ALA A 51 2.30 -12.61 -2.70
CA ALA A 51 1.45 -11.76 -3.53
C ALA A 51 2.15 -10.45 -3.95
N LEU A 52 3.01 -9.87 -3.10
CA LEU A 52 3.75 -8.65 -3.45
C LEU A 52 4.71 -8.83 -4.63
N PRO A 53 5.58 -9.88 -4.68
CA PRO A 53 6.37 -10.17 -5.87
C PRO A 53 5.52 -10.47 -7.10
N LEU A 54 4.42 -11.21 -6.96
CA LEU A 54 3.46 -11.43 -8.04
C LEU A 54 2.93 -10.10 -8.60
N TRP A 55 2.58 -9.17 -7.72
CA TRP A 55 2.08 -7.85 -8.09
C TRP A 55 3.15 -7.04 -8.83
N ALA A 56 4.35 -6.97 -8.28
CA ALA A 56 5.49 -6.27 -8.88
C ALA A 56 5.85 -6.82 -10.27
N LEU A 57 5.93 -8.16 -10.40
CA LEU A 57 6.20 -8.82 -11.69
C LEU A 57 5.05 -8.68 -12.70
N SER A 58 3.84 -8.35 -12.26
CA SER A 58 2.71 -8.14 -13.16
C SER A 58 2.77 -6.80 -13.91
N GLY A 59 3.41 -5.79 -13.34
CA GLY A 59 3.70 -4.52 -14.01
C GLY A 59 4.92 -4.59 -14.94
N TRP A 60 5.89 -5.47 -14.63
CA TRP A 60 7.12 -5.60 -15.41
C TRP A 60 6.87 -6.20 -16.79
N LYS A 61 7.51 -5.64 -17.84
CA LYS A 61 7.31 -6.01 -19.24
C LYS A 61 8.07 -7.26 -19.71
N GLY A 62 9.02 -7.75 -18.89
CA GLY A 62 9.80 -8.95 -19.24
C GLY A 62 9.03 -10.26 -19.02
N ASP A 63 9.66 -11.38 -19.35
CA ASP A 63 9.04 -12.69 -19.19
C ASP A 63 9.15 -13.22 -17.76
N ALA A 64 8.03 -13.25 -17.07
CA ALA A 64 7.85 -13.87 -15.75
C ALA A 64 6.63 -14.82 -15.74
N GLY A 65 6.20 -15.30 -16.91
CA GLY A 65 4.94 -16.04 -17.05
C GLY A 65 4.85 -17.26 -16.15
N GLU A 66 5.92 -18.07 -16.07
CA GLU A 66 5.94 -19.26 -15.20
C GLU A 66 5.95 -18.87 -13.72
N ALA A 67 6.81 -17.94 -13.30
CA ALA A 67 6.91 -17.50 -11.92
C ALA A 67 5.59 -16.91 -11.42
N LYS A 68 4.94 -16.07 -12.22
CA LYS A 68 3.62 -15.50 -11.90
C LYS A 68 2.55 -16.57 -11.75
N ARG A 69 2.52 -17.58 -12.65
CA ARG A 69 1.55 -18.69 -12.53
C ARG A 69 1.75 -19.49 -11.25
N LYS A 70 3.00 -19.86 -10.91
CA LYS A 70 3.32 -20.56 -9.67
C LYS A 70 2.90 -19.75 -8.44
N ALA A 71 3.22 -18.45 -8.41
CA ALA A 71 2.84 -17.56 -7.33
C ALA A 71 1.32 -17.44 -7.17
N ALA A 72 0.60 -17.21 -8.26
CA ALA A 72 -0.86 -17.13 -8.22
C ALA A 72 -1.49 -18.44 -7.72
N GLN A 73 -1.00 -19.61 -8.17
CA GLN A 73 -1.45 -20.92 -7.68
C GLN A 73 -1.15 -21.10 -6.19
N TYR A 74 0.04 -20.69 -5.72
CA TYR A 74 0.38 -20.73 -4.31
C TYR A 74 -0.57 -19.86 -3.48
N VAL A 75 -0.78 -18.61 -3.86
CA VAL A 75 -1.71 -17.71 -3.17
C VAL A 75 -3.12 -18.29 -3.15
N LEU A 76 -3.62 -18.80 -4.28
CA LEU A 76 -4.96 -19.39 -4.37
C LEU A 76 -5.16 -20.59 -3.43
N LYS A 77 -4.11 -21.41 -3.19
CA LYS A 77 -4.18 -22.53 -2.22
C LYS A 77 -4.35 -22.06 -0.76
N THR A 78 -4.03 -20.82 -0.46
CA THR A 78 -4.21 -20.26 0.89
C THR A 78 -5.61 -19.68 1.13
N GLN A 79 -6.48 -19.68 0.10
CA GLN A 79 -7.85 -19.20 0.27
C GLN A 79 -8.65 -20.13 1.16
N ARG A 80 -9.29 -19.55 2.17
CA ARG A 80 -10.13 -20.26 3.14
C ARG A 80 -11.60 -20.24 2.73
N ASP A 81 -12.42 -21.05 3.40
CA ASP A 81 -13.85 -21.17 3.12
C ASP A 81 -14.60 -19.84 3.30
N ASP A 82 -14.12 -18.98 4.21
CA ASP A 82 -14.66 -17.63 4.43
C ASP A 82 -14.25 -16.61 3.35
N GLY A 83 -13.45 -17.04 2.40
CA GLY A 83 -12.96 -16.24 1.26
C GLY A 83 -11.63 -15.52 1.48
N GLY A 84 -11.13 -15.48 2.71
CA GLY A 84 -9.85 -14.83 3.03
C GLY A 84 -8.64 -15.62 2.56
N PHE A 85 -7.56 -14.92 2.26
CA PHE A 85 -6.24 -15.50 1.96
C PHE A 85 -5.37 -15.42 3.20
N TYR A 86 -5.21 -16.51 3.94
CA TYR A 86 -4.37 -16.55 5.14
C TYR A 86 -4.03 -17.98 5.56
N VAL A 87 -2.96 -18.10 6.36
CA VAL A 87 -2.61 -19.34 7.05
C VAL A 87 -2.94 -19.19 8.52
N PRO A 88 -3.88 -19.98 9.07
CA PRO A 88 -4.29 -19.87 10.47
C PRO A 88 -3.11 -20.09 11.41
N LYS A 89 -3.00 -19.26 12.47
CA LYS A 89 -1.99 -19.43 13.53
C LYS A 89 -2.64 -20.01 14.79
N PRO A 90 -2.38 -21.30 15.11
CA PRO A 90 -2.94 -21.93 16.31
C PRO A 90 -2.60 -21.14 17.59
N GLY A 91 -3.53 -21.05 18.53
CA GLY A 91 -3.32 -20.50 19.87
C GLY A 91 -3.35 -18.98 20.01
N ARG A 92 -3.40 -18.20 18.93
CA ARG A 92 -3.41 -16.72 19.00
C ARG A 92 -4.80 -16.10 18.81
N GLY A 93 -5.82 -16.90 18.51
CA GLY A 93 -7.20 -16.42 18.33
C GLY A 93 -7.40 -15.43 17.18
N GLY A 94 -6.49 -15.45 16.19
CA GLY A 94 -6.56 -14.63 14.99
C GLY A 94 -6.31 -15.46 13.73
N SER A 95 -6.63 -14.88 12.58
CA SER A 95 -6.47 -15.51 11.26
C SER A 95 -5.08 -15.30 10.62
N GLY A 96 -4.05 -14.98 11.43
CA GLY A 96 -2.70 -14.79 10.90
C GLY A 96 -2.59 -13.59 9.95
N LEU A 97 -3.10 -12.44 10.33
CA LEU A 97 -3.18 -11.20 9.53
C LEU A 97 -4.10 -11.36 8.30
N GLY A 98 -5.22 -12.06 8.49
CA GLY A 98 -6.11 -12.47 7.39
C GLY A 98 -6.61 -11.31 6.55
N ASN A 99 -6.94 -10.17 7.15
CA ASN A 99 -7.43 -9.02 6.41
C ASN A 99 -6.31 -8.35 5.57
N TYR A 100 -5.13 -8.15 6.18
CA TYR A 100 -3.96 -7.64 5.47
C TYR A 100 -3.58 -8.53 4.28
N ASN A 101 -3.39 -9.83 4.55
CA ASN A 101 -3.05 -10.80 3.52
C ASN A 101 -4.10 -10.82 2.39
N THR A 102 -5.39 -10.80 2.73
CA THR A 102 -6.46 -10.85 1.74
C THR A 102 -6.48 -9.60 0.85
N ALA A 103 -6.29 -8.41 1.42
CA ALA A 103 -6.28 -7.17 0.66
C ALA A 103 -5.10 -7.10 -0.35
N VAL A 104 -3.91 -7.51 0.08
CA VAL A 104 -2.72 -7.56 -0.78
C VAL A 104 -2.88 -8.65 -1.84
N CYS A 105 -3.29 -9.87 -1.46
CA CYS A 105 -3.49 -10.98 -2.39
C CYS A 105 -4.56 -10.66 -3.45
N LEU A 106 -5.69 -10.07 -3.05
CA LEU A 106 -6.75 -9.67 -3.98
C LEU A 106 -6.23 -8.68 -5.01
N SER A 107 -5.47 -7.66 -4.58
CA SER A 107 -4.91 -6.66 -5.49
C SER A 107 -3.92 -7.27 -6.48
N ALA A 108 -3.02 -8.13 -6.00
CA ALA A 108 -2.02 -8.80 -6.82
C ALA A 108 -2.65 -9.79 -7.83
N LEU A 109 -3.62 -10.59 -7.37
CA LEU A 109 -4.33 -11.54 -8.23
C LEU A 109 -5.15 -10.83 -9.31
N TYR A 110 -5.76 -9.69 -8.97
CA TYR A 110 -6.51 -8.88 -9.94
C TYR A 110 -5.59 -8.32 -11.02
N ASP A 111 -4.48 -7.69 -10.65
CA ASP A 111 -3.54 -7.10 -11.62
C ASP A 111 -2.79 -8.16 -12.44
N SER A 112 -2.57 -9.35 -11.88
CA SER A 112 -1.95 -10.45 -12.62
C SER A 112 -2.86 -11.08 -13.70
N GLY A 113 -4.18 -10.95 -13.54
CA GLY A 113 -5.16 -11.61 -14.41
C GLY A 113 -5.18 -13.14 -14.29
N LEU A 114 -4.50 -13.73 -13.29
CA LEU A 114 -4.26 -15.19 -13.19
C LEU A 114 -5.21 -15.91 -12.22
N ALA A 115 -6.18 -15.21 -11.65
CA ALA A 115 -7.10 -15.79 -10.68
C ALA A 115 -8.53 -15.92 -11.23
N PRO A 116 -9.28 -16.98 -10.85
CA PRO A 116 -10.69 -17.07 -11.13
C PRO A 116 -11.48 -15.91 -10.49
N LYS A 117 -12.41 -15.32 -11.24
CA LYS A 117 -13.27 -14.24 -10.71
C LYS A 117 -14.01 -14.66 -9.44
N ALA A 118 -14.45 -15.91 -9.34
CA ALA A 118 -15.13 -16.44 -8.17
C ALA A 118 -14.26 -16.37 -6.89
N ALA A 119 -12.96 -16.67 -6.98
CA ALA A 119 -12.03 -16.56 -5.86
C ALA A 119 -11.86 -15.10 -5.41
N MET A 120 -11.71 -14.18 -6.35
CA MET A 120 -11.61 -12.76 -6.06
C MET A 120 -12.91 -12.17 -5.48
N LEU A 121 -14.08 -12.62 -5.94
CA LEU A 121 -15.38 -12.23 -5.37
C LEU A 121 -15.55 -12.71 -3.93
N LYS A 122 -15.07 -13.92 -3.58
CA LYS A 122 -15.02 -14.40 -2.19
C LYS A 122 -14.09 -13.55 -1.33
N ALA A 123 -12.92 -13.16 -1.85
CA ALA A 123 -12.00 -12.27 -1.14
C ALA A 123 -12.62 -10.89 -0.87
N ARG A 124 -13.34 -10.32 -1.84
CA ARG A 124 -14.10 -9.08 -1.63
C ARG A 124 -15.14 -9.22 -0.52
N GLN A 125 -15.87 -10.36 -0.49
CA GLN A 125 -16.83 -10.66 0.57
C GLN A 125 -16.15 -10.73 1.94
N TYR A 126 -14.97 -11.36 2.02
CA TYR A 126 -14.19 -11.42 3.25
C TYR A 126 -13.82 -10.01 3.73
N ILE A 127 -13.24 -9.17 2.88
CA ILE A 127 -12.85 -7.80 3.21
C ILE A 127 -14.08 -6.99 3.67
N ALA A 128 -15.15 -6.98 2.90
CA ALA A 128 -16.36 -6.23 3.24
C ALA A 128 -16.94 -6.65 4.61
N SER A 129 -16.91 -7.96 4.93
CA SER A 129 -17.37 -8.47 6.21
C SER A 129 -16.37 -8.25 7.37
N SER A 130 -15.15 -7.79 7.07
CA SER A 130 -14.12 -7.45 8.07
C SER A 130 -14.20 -5.98 8.52
N GLN A 131 -14.98 -5.15 7.83
CA GLN A 131 -15.16 -3.75 8.22
C GLN A 131 -15.84 -3.64 9.57
N LEU A 132 -15.25 -2.89 10.49
CA LEU A 132 -15.82 -2.70 11.82
C LEU A 132 -17.14 -1.96 11.76
N GLN A 133 -18.15 -2.58 12.35
CA GLN A 133 -19.50 -2.01 12.48
C GLN A 133 -19.65 -1.27 13.80
N GLY A 134 -20.75 -0.52 13.98
CA GLY A 134 -21.05 0.27 15.18
C GLY A 134 -20.96 1.78 14.93
N ASP A 135 -20.92 2.54 16.03
CA ASP A 135 -20.96 4.02 16.01
C ASP A 135 -19.81 4.63 16.84
N ASP A 136 -18.82 3.81 17.23
CA ASP A 136 -17.60 4.29 17.88
C ASP A 136 -16.58 4.83 16.84
N THR A 137 -15.49 5.38 17.34
CA THR A 137 -14.44 5.98 16.50
C THR A 137 -13.69 4.99 15.62
N MET A 138 -13.77 3.69 15.88
CA MET A 138 -13.19 2.61 15.07
C MET A 138 -14.15 2.12 13.96
N ALA A 139 -15.43 2.49 14.03
CA ALA A 139 -16.41 2.06 13.02
C ALA A 139 -16.02 2.53 11.62
N GLY A 140 -16.11 1.64 10.64
CA GLY A 140 -15.68 1.87 9.27
C GLY A 140 -14.22 1.52 8.97
N GLY A 141 -13.37 1.37 10.01
CA GLY A 141 -11.99 0.95 9.88
C GLY A 141 -11.81 -0.57 9.77
N PHE A 142 -10.57 -0.98 9.51
CA PHE A 142 -10.14 -2.37 9.38
C PHE A 142 -8.93 -2.64 10.26
N GLY A 143 -8.90 -3.80 10.89
CA GLY A 143 -7.72 -4.30 11.59
C GLY A 143 -7.00 -5.37 10.79
N TYR A 144 -6.01 -6.03 11.42
CA TYR A 144 -5.23 -7.11 10.80
C TYR A 144 -6.07 -8.35 10.48
N ASP A 145 -7.05 -8.64 11.33
CA ASP A 145 -7.88 -9.85 11.27
C ASP A 145 -9.37 -9.52 11.35
N LYS A 146 -10.19 -10.31 10.67
CA LYS A 146 -11.64 -10.26 10.81
C LYS A 146 -12.12 -10.64 12.21
N VAL A 147 -11.46 -11.62 12.82
CA VAL A 147 -11.74 -12.07 14.18
C VAL A 147 -10.55 -11.74 15.06
N SER A 148 -10.71 -10.81 15.96
CA SER A 148 -9.72 -10.40 16.95
C SER A 148 -10.32 -10.44 18.35
N ARG A 149 -9.50 -10.80 19.37
CA ARG A 149 -9.91 -10.75 20.78
C ARG A 149 -10.26 -9.33 21.25
N ARG A 150 -9.71 -8.32 20.61
CA ARG A 150 -9.99 -6.91 20.88
C ARG A 150 -10.45 -6.23 19.61
N ARG A 151 -11.46 -5.40 19.75
CA ARG A 151 -11.85 -4.48 18.69
C ARG A 151 -10.66 -3.59 18.35
N TYR A 152 -10.25 -3.58 17.07
CA TYR A 152 -9.04 -2.91 16.64
C TYR A 152 -9.14 -2.54 15.17
N ALA A 153 -8.82 -1.29 14.87
CA ALA A 153 -8.62 -0.81 13.50
C ALA A 153 -7.38 0.09 13.44
N ASP A 154 -6.75 0.13 12.29
CA ASP A 154 -5.65 1.04 11.99
C ASP A 154 -5.72 1.54 10.55
N LEU A 155 -5.02 2.63 10.29
CA LEU A 155 -5.08 3.31 9.00
C LEU A 155 -4.36 2.53 7.89
N SER A 156 -3.31 1.76 8.22
CA SER A 156 -2.60 0.95 7.23
C SER A 156 -3.48 -0.17 6.68
N ASN A 157 -4.08 -0.99 7.56
CA ASN A 157 -5.00 -2.05 7.14
C ASN A 157 -6.24 -1.50 6.46
N THR A 158 -6.76 -0.36 6.93
CA THR A 158 -7.89 0.34 6.30
C THR A 158 -7.53 0.76 4.87
N SER A 159 -6.37 1.38 4.66
CA SER A 159 -5.93 1.82 3.34
C SER A 159 -5.77 0.65 2.36
N TYR A 160 -5.14 -0.45 2.76
CA TYR A 160 -5.03 -1.65 1.91
C TYR A 160 -6.40 -2.23 1.55
N SER A 161 -7.30 -2.35 2.54
CA SER A 161 -8.64 -2.90 2.32
C SER A 161 -9.48 -2.04 1.38
N LEU A 162 -9.52 -0.73 1.61
CA LEU A 162 -10.27 0.20 0.76
C LEU A 162 -9.71 0.26 -0.66
N SER A 163 -8.39 0.29 -0.80
CA SER A 163 -7.73 0.30 -2.11
C SER A 163 -8.02 -0.98 -2.90
N ALA A 164 -7.95 -2.16 -2.25
CA ALA A 164 -8.31 -3.42 -2.88
C ALA A 164 -9.79 -3.46 -3.33
N MET A 165 -10.70 -2.99 -2.47
CA MET A 165 -12.14 -2.93 -2.79
C MET A 165 -12.44 -1.97 -3.94
N ALA A 166 -11.82 -0.79 -3.96
CA ALA A 166 -11.97 0.18 -5.04
C ALA A 166 -11.44 -0.37 -6.37
N LYS A 167 -10.19 -0.88 -6.38
CA LYS A 167 -9.52 -1.46 -7.55
C LYS A 167 -10.33 -2.57 -8.21
N THR A 168 -10.94 -3.43 -7.43
CA THR A 168 -11.64 -4.64 -7.89
C THR A 168 -13.15 -4.47 -8.02
N SER A 169 -13.66 -3.25 -7.95
CA SER A 169 -15.11 -2.97 -7.95
C SER A 169 -15.86 -3.50 -9.18
N SER A 170 -15.21 -3.52 -10.35
CA SER A 170 -15.78 -4.08 -11.60
C SER A 170 -16.05 -5.58 -11.55
N LEU A 171 -15.38 -6.32 -10.65
CA LEU A 171 -15.65 -7.77 -10.49
C LEU A 171 -17.09 -8.04 -10.05
N GLU A 172 -17.74 -7.09 -9.38
CA GLU A 172 -19.12 -7.25 -8.92
C GLU A 172 -20.14 -7.40 -10.07
N GLU A 173 -19.78 -7.05 -11.30
CA GLU A 173 -20.58 -7.29 -12.51
C GLU A 173 -20.70 -8.79 -12.83
N PHE A 174 -19.76 -9.60 -12.33
CA PHE A 174 -19.75 -11.06 -12.51
C PHE A 174 -20.35 -11.83 -11.33
N ARG A 175 -20.91 -11.12 -10.32
CA ARG A 175 -21.55 -11.77 -9.18
C ARG A 175 -22.93 -12.28 -9.56
N THR A 176 -23.18 -13.57 -9.32
CA THR A 176 -24.42 -14.24 -9.65
C THR A 176 -25.19 -14.75 -8.42
N ASP A 177 -24.60 -14.64 -7.23
CA ASP A 177 -25.06 -15.23 -5.98
C ASP A 177 -25.87 -14.26 -5.09
N GLY A 178 -26.18 -13.07 -5.61
CA GLY A 178 -27.01 -12.13 -4.85
C GLY A 178 -26.67 -10.66 -5.03
N LYS A 179 -26.73 -9.91 -3.93
CA LYS A 179 -26.50 -8.47 -3.94
C LYS A 179 -25.02 -8.12 -4.07
N ARG A 180 -24.72 -7.07 -4.81
CA ARG A 180 -23.39 -6.47 -4.90
C ARG A 180 -22.76 -6.27 -3.51
N VAL A 181 -21.52 -6.70 -3.37
CA VAL A 181 -20.76 -6.60 -2.12
C VAL A 181 -19.87 -5.37 -2.16
N ASP A 182 -20.03 -4.52 -1.18
CA ASP A 182 -19.17 -3.34 -1.01
C ASP A 182 -18.98 -3.01 0.47
N VAL A 183 -18.05 -2.11 0.75
CA VAL A 183 -17.78 -1.56 2.08
C VAL A 183 -18.68 -0.33 2.32
N ASN A 184 -18.86 0.04 3.57
CA ASN A 184 -19.46 1.33 3.90
C ASN A 184 -18.42 2.45 3.75
N TRP A 185 -18.39 3.07 2.58
CA TRP A 185 -17.45 4.13 2.23
C TRP A 185 -17.56 5.36 3.13
N GLN A 186 -18.78 5.73 3.54
CA GLN A 186 -18.99 6.89 4.42
C GLN A 186 -18.40 6.66 5.80
N LYS A 187 -18.61 5.47 6.40
CA LYS A 187 -18.01 5.11 7.68
C LYS A 187 -16.48 4.99 7.55
N ALA A 188 -15.97 4.48 6.43
CA ALA A 188 -14.53 4.40 6.19
C ALA A 188 -13.89 5.79 6.14
N VAL A 189 -14.50 6.75 5.44
CA VAL A 189 -14.01 8.14 5.41
C VAL A 189 -14.08 8.77 6.80
N ALA A 190 -15.15 8.56 7.56
CA ALA A 190 -15.27 9.07 8.93
C ALA A 190 -14.17 8.50 9.85
N PHE A 191 -13.85 7.19 9.73
CA PHE A 191 -12.73 6.57 10.45
C PHE A 191 -11.39 7.25 10.12
N VAL A 192 -11.11 7.46 8.83
CA VAL A 192 -9.88 8.16 8.39
C VAL A 192 -9.81 9.56 8.97
N GLU A 193 -10.91 10.31 8.91
CA GLU A 193 -11.00 11.67 9.43
C GLU A 193 -10.78 11.76 10.94
N ASN A 194 -11.21 10.76 11.72
CA ASN A 194 -10.96 10.69 13.15
C ASN A 194 -9.47 10.58 13.49
N LEU A 195 -8.65 10.02 12.59
CA LEU A 195 -7.21 9.88 12.77
C LEU A 195 -6.41 11.09 12.25
N MET A 196 -7.07 12.00 11.52
CA MET A 196 -6.44 13.22 11.00
C MET A 196 -6.35 14.31 12.08
N LYS A 197 -5.26 15.07 12.06
CA LYS A 197 -5.07 16.25 12.89
C LYS A 197 -5.83 17.44 12.27
N LYS A 198 -6.70 18.05 13.06
CA LYS A 198 -7.57 19.14 12.58
C LYS A 198 -6.91 20.51 12.70
N GLU A 199 -5.94 20.67 13.61
CA GLU A 199 -5.33 21.95 13.97
C GLU A 199 -3.86 21.79 14.40
N GLY A 200 -3.17 22.91 14.55
CA GLY A 200 -1.79 22.97 15.00
C GLY A 200 -0.78 22.65 13.89
N PRO A 201 0.50 22.48 14.25
CA PRO A 201 1.59 22.24 13.29
C PRO A 201 1.39 20.96 12.47
N GLU A 202 0.70 19.96 13.02
CA GLU A 202 0.43 18.69 12.38
C GLU A 202 -0.93 18.64 11.64
N ALA A 203 -1.62 19.78 11.47
CA ALA A 203 -2.90 19.84 10.76
C ALA A 203 -2.79 19.23 9.35
N GLY A 204 -3.74 18.33 9.02
CA GLY A 204 -3.75 17.54 7.78
C GLY A 204 -2.99 16.22 7.86
N GLY A 205 -2.08 16.06 8.82
CA GLY A 205 -1.39 14.80 9.06
C GLY A 205 -2.28 13.75 9.73
N ALA A 206 -1.94 12.45 9.59
CA ALA A 206 -2.71 11.37 10.17
C ALA A 206 -1.86 10.48 11.09
N ALA A 207 -2.49 9.97 12.16
CA ALA A 207 -1.93 8.97 13.07
C ALA A 207 -2.29 7.55 12.62
N TYR A 208 -1.59 6.55 13.16
CA TYR A 208 -1.81 5.14 12.83
C TYR A 208 -3.16 4.62 13.29
N ASN A 209 -3.46 4.85 14.57
CA ASN A 209 -4.75 4.58 15.22
C ASN A 209 -4.89 5.46 16.46
N GLU A 210 -5.90 5.23 17.29
CA GLU A 210 -6.17 6.05 18.47
C GLU A 210 -5.25 5.79 19.68
N SER A 211 -4.50 4.69 19.69
CA SER A 211 -3.80 4.20 20.89
C SER A 211 -2.32 3.90 20.70
N THR A 212 -1.84 3.77 19.47
CA THR A 212 -0.46 3.33 19.18
C THR A 212 0.42 4.51 18.76
N ALA A 213 1.35 4.88 19.63
CA ALA A 213 2.27 5.98 19.42
C ALA A 213 3.52 5.57 18.63
N HIS A 214 3.38 5.17 17.36
CA HIS A 214 4.53 4.79 16.52
C HIS A 214 5.52 5.93 16.32
N SER A 215 5.03 7.13 16.08
CA SER A 215 5.80 8.37 15.91
C SER A 215 5.92 9.20 17.21
N GLY A 216 5.50 8.63 18.34
CA GLY A 216 5.47 9.32 19.64
C GLY A 216 4.20 10.13 19.87
N THR A 217 4.27 11.00 20.87
CA THR A 217 3.16 11.88 21.28
C THR A 217 3.58 13.34 21.18
N ALA A 218 2.60 14.22 21.03
CA ALA A 218 2.75 15.67 21.14
C ALA A 218 1.83 16.19 22.25
N THR A 219 2.30 17.16 23.00
CA THR A 219 1.51 17.85 24.03
C THR A 219 1.26 19.29 23.57
N ASN A 220 -0.01 19.69 23.49
CA ASN A 220 -0.35 21.06 23.09
C ASN A 220 -0.15 22.04 24.27
N VAL A 221 -0.36 23.34 24.00
CA VAL A 221 -0.19 24.41 25.02
C VAL A 221 -1.14 24.29 26.20
N GLN A 222 -2.24 23.57 26.08
CA GLN A 222 -3.19 23.28 27.14
C GLN A 222 -2.86 21.97 27.90
N GLY A 223 -1.71 21.34 27.63
CA GLY A 223 -1.28 20.09 28.26
C GLY A 223 -1.97 18.82 27.73
N LYS A 224 -2.80 18.90 26.66
CA LYS A 224 -3.44 17.74 26.06
C LYS A 224 -2.45 16.93 25.23
N VAL A 225 -2.29 15.66 25.58
CA VAL A 225 -1.45 14.71 24.86
C VAL A 225 -2.23 14.12 23.67
N SER A 226 -1.59 14.06 22.51
CA SER A 226 -2.14 13.40 21.30
C SER A 226 -1.05 12.59 20.58
N LEU A 227 -1.46 11.56 19.85
CA LEU A 227 -0.54 10.78 18.99
C LEU A 227 -0.04 11.67 17.85
N ARG A 228 1.24 11.56 17.49
CA ARG A 228 1.80 12.33 16.36
C ARG A 228 1.37 11.76 15.03
N ALA A 229 1.17 12.65 14.07
CA ALA A 229 1.04 12.29 12.66
C ALA A 229 2.40 11.91 12.06
N TYR A 230 2.40 11.14 10.96
CA TYR A 230 3.61 10.80 10.23
C TYR A 230 3.34 10.47 8.75
N GLY A 231 4.42 10.48 7.95
CA GLY A 231 4.35 10.47 6.50
C GLY A 231 3.53 9.34 5.91
N SER A 232 3.88 8.09 6.20
CA SER A 232 3.17 6.94 5.59
C SER A 232 1.70 6.88 5.97
N MET A 233 1.30 7.28 7.19
CA MET A 233 -0.13 7.31 7.55
C MET A 233 -0.87 8.46 6.89
N THR A 234 -0.22 9.59 6.70
CA THR A 234 -0.84 10.70 5.97
C THR A 234 -1.10 10.33 4.51
N TYR A 235 -0.16 9.65 3.85
CA TYR A 235 -0.43 9.11 2.50
C TYR A 235 -1.46 7.98 2.50
N ALA A 236 -1.50 7.14 3.55
CA ALA A 236 -2.56 6.13 3.71
C ALA A 236 -3.95 6.77 3.82
N ALA A 237 -4.06 7.91 4.52
CA ALA A 237 -5.30 8.69 4.58
C ALA A 237 -5.70 9.20 3.19
N VAL A 238 -4.78 9.82 2.44
CA VAL A 238 -5.01 10.27 1.06
C VAL A 238 -5.49 9.12 0.18
N LEU A 239 -4.78 7.98 0.18
CA LEU A 239 -5.16 6.81 -0.63
C LEU A 239 -6.54 6.27 -0.24
N SER A 240 -6.86 6.23 1.05
CA SER A 240 -8.17 5.78 1.55
C SER A 240 -9.30 6.70 1.07
N MET A 241 -9.10 8.01 1.17
CA MET A 241 -10.06 9.01 0.69
C MET A 241 -10.25 8.94 -0.83
N CYS A 242 -9.15 8.83 -1.60
CA CYS A 242 -9.22 8.67 -3.06
C CYS A 242 -9.89 7.34 -3.47
N SER A 243 -9.70 6.26 -2.72
CA SER A 243 -10.41 5.00 -2.92
C SER A 243 -11.92 5.15 -2.71
N ALA A 244 -12.34 6.03 -1.81
CA ALA A 244 -13.74 6.44 -1.59
C ALA A 244 -14.23 7.50 -2.59
N LYS A 245 -13.50 7.72 -3.69
CA LYS A 245 -13.80 8.68 -4.77
C LYS A 245 -13.74 10.16 -4.38
N LEU A 246 -13.06 10.49 -3.29
CA LEU A 246 -12.66 11.85 -3.00
C LEU A 246 -11.41 12.19 -3.81
N ASP A 247 -11.23 13.44 -4.16
CA ASP A 247 -10.08 13.91 -4.93
C ASP A 247 -9.40 15.12 -4.27
N ARG A 248 -8.41 15.70 -4.95
CA ARG A 248 -7.67 16.86 -4.47
C ARG A 248 -8.53 18.13 -4.24
N SER A 249 -9.79 18.17 -4.68
CA SER A 249 -10.70 19.26 -4.38
C SER A 249 -11.35 19.14 -2.99
N ASP A 250 -11.37 17.92 -2.42
CA ASP A 250 -11.85 17.69 -1.05
C ASP A 250 -10.88 18.36 -0.04
N PRO A 251 -11.41 19.17 0.90
CA PRO A 251 -10.58 19.88 1.87
C PRO A 251 -9.65 18.96 2.69
N ARG A 252 -10.06 17.74 3.02
CA ARG A 252 -9.29 16.78 3.81
C ARG A 252 -8.09 16.25 3.02
N VAL A 253 -8.29 15.90 1.75
CA VAL A 253 -7.21 15.49 0.84
C VAL A 253 -6.22 16.64 0.66
N ARG A 254 -6.71 17.86 0.43
CA ARG A 254 -5.85 19.05 0.27
C ARG A 254 -5.03 19.31 1.53
N GLN A 255 -5.63 19.29 2.72
CA GLN A 255 -4.92 19.49 3.99
C GLN A 255 -3.82 18.43 4.20
N SER A 256 -4.07 17.17 3.81
CA SER A 256 -3.05 16.12 3.89
C SER A 256 -1.89 16.38 2.92
N LEU A 257 -2.18 16.83 1.69
CA LEU A 257 -1.14 17.21 0.73
C LEU A 257 -0.34 18.45 1.20
N GLU A 258 -0.99 19.43 1.82
CA GLU A 258 -0.34 20.58 2.46
C GLU A 258 0.56 20.15 3.64
N TYR A 259 0.11 19.18 4.47
CA TYR A 259 0.97 18.59 5.50
C TYR A 259 2.20 17.95 4.87
N MET A 260 2.05 17.11 3.84
CA MET A 260 3.17 16.47 3.18
C MET A 260 4.09 17.44 2.46
N SER A 261 3.57 18.57 1.98
CA SER A 261 4.39 19.66 1.43
C SER A 261 5.33 20.28 2.48
N ARG A 262 4.84 20.45 3.72
CA ARG A 262 5.67 20.97 4.84
C ARG A 262 6.72 19.97 5.33
N TYR A 263 6.45 18.68 5.20
CA TYR A 263 7.29 17.58 5.67
C TYR A 263 7.78 16.71 4.53
N TRP A 264 7.98 17.31 3.34
CA TRP A 264 8.45 16.58 2.18
C TRP A 264 9.79 15.90 2.45
N SER A 265 9.90 14.62 2.13
CA SER A 265 11.14 13.87 2.16
C SER A 265 11.02 12.62 1.29
N VAL A 266 12.10 12.27 0.61
CA VAL A 266 12.35 10.96 0.01
C VAL A 266 13.52 10.23 0.70
N ASP A 267 14.12 10.84 1.74
CA ASP A 267 15.21 10.23 2.50
C ASP A 267 14.73 9.41 3.69
N GLU A 268 13.58 9.77 4.23
CA GLU A 268 12.98 9.13 5.39
C GLU A 268 11.45 9.17 5.34
N ASN A 269 10.81 8.32 6.15
CA ASN A 269 9.38 8.43 6.45
C ASN A 269 9.20 9.53 7.52
N PRO A 270 8.70 10.73 7.17
CA PRO A 270 8.62 11.86 8.09
C PRO A 270 7.94 11.48 9.41
N GLY A 271 8.63 11.70 10.53
CA GLY A 271 8.18 11.33 11.87
C GLY A 271 8.53 9.89 12.30
N MET A 272 9.10 9.06 11.41
CA MET A 272 9.49 7.68 11.67
C MET A 272 10.95 7.37 11.29
N GLY A 273 11.67 8.33 10.69
CA GLY A 273 13.01 8.10 10.14
C GLY A 273 12.98 6.99 9.09
N ARG A 274 13.92 6.05 9.16
CA ARG A 274 13.98 4.94 8.20
C ARG A 274 13.07 3.74 8.51
N GLN A 275 12.22 3.83 9.55
CA GLN A 275 11.28 2.75 9.87
C GLN A 275 10.17 2.69 8.82
N GLY A 276 9.99 1.55 8.17
CA GLY A 276 8.98 1.35 7.14
C GLY A 276 9.19 2.23 5.90
N LEU A 277 10.44 2.41 5.47
CA LEU A 277 10.81 3.31 4.38
C LEU A 277 10.26 2.85 3.03
N TYR A 278 10.34 1.56 2.71
CA TYR A 278 9.83 1.03 1.44
C TYR A 278 8.30 0.97 1.41
N TYR A 279 7.68 0.68 2.54
CA TYR A 279 6.23 0.87 2.69
C TYR A 279 5.83 2.33 2.50
N PHE A 280 6.60 3.28 3.07
CA PHE A 280 6.35 4.71 2.88
C PHE A 280 6.43 5.11 1.41
N TYR A 281 7.41 4.63 0.67
CA TYR A 281 7.53 4.89 -0.77
C TYR A 281 6.34 4.32 -1.56
N ASP A 282 5.92 3.08 -1.28
CA ASP A 282 4.77 2.45 -1.93
C ASP A 282 3.48 3.24 -1.68
N ILE A 283 3.19 3.53 -0.42
CA ILE A 283 1.95 4.25 -0.08
C ILE A 283 1.95 5.69 -0.60
N MET A 284 3.11 6.37 -0.62
CA MET A 284 3.31 7.70 -1.22
C MET A 284 2.99 7.67 -2.72
N ALA A 285 3.64 6.80 -3.47
CA ALA A 285 3.43 6.70 -4.91
C ALA A 285 1.98 6.37 -5.27
N ARG A 286 1.37 5.43 -4.56
CA ARG A 286 -0.04 5.04 -4.76
C ARG A 286 -1.00 6.17 -4.41
N ALA A 287 -0.76 6.88 -3.31
CA ALA A 287 -1.61 7.98 -2.86
C ALA A 287 -1.57 9.16 -3.85
N LEU A 288 -0.36 9.57 -4.27
CA LEU A 288 -0.18 10.69 -5.19
C LEU A 288 -0.71 10.37 -6.60
N SER A 289 -0.52 9.14 -7.08
CA SER A 289 -1.13 8.66 -8.33
C SER A 289 -2.67 8.67 -8.25
N ALA A 290 -3.25 8.20 -7.14
CA ALA A 290 -4.70 8.19 -6.95
C ALA A 290 -5.28 9.60 -6.84
N ALA A 291 -4.58 10.53 -6.19
CA ALA A 291 -4.95 11.94 -6.09
C ALA A 291 -4.72 12.73 -7.41
N LYS A 292 -4.03 12.13 -8.39
CA LYS A 292 -3.70 12.73 -9.69
C LYS A 292 -2.98 14.07 -9.53
N VAL A 293 -1.96 14.07 -8.67
CA VAL A 293 -1.08 15.23 -8.49
C VAL A 293 0.29 14.92 -9.08
N ASP A 294 0.88 15.90 -9.74
CA ASP A 294 2.21 15.78 -10.34
C ASP A 294 3.28 16.33 -9.39
N GLU A 295 2.92 17.28 -8.53
CA GLU A 295 3.83 17.94 -7.59
C GLU A 295 3.22 18.05 -6.19
N VAL A 296 4.07 18.01 -5.17
CA VAL A 296 3.73 18.27 -3.76
C VAL A 296 4.69 19.33 -3.22
N GLY A 297 4.19 20.54 -2.91
CA GLY A 297 5.00 21.62 -2.41
C GLY A 297 6.11 22.09 -3.37
N GLY A 298 5.91 21.93 -4.68
CA GLY A 298 6.90 22.25 -5.71
C GLY A 298 7.91 21.13 -6.02
N HIS A 299 7.75 19.97 -5.39
CA HIS A 299 8.55 18.78 -5.65
C HIS A 299 7.89 17.89 -6.69
N ASP A 300 8.55 17.59 -7.78
CA ASP A 300 8.18 16.55 -8.75
C ASP A 300 8.41 15.18 -8.10
N TRP A 301 7.33 14.64 -7.51
CA TRP A 301 7.42 13.43 -6.71
C TRP A 301 7.85 12.19 -7.52
N LYS A 302 7.46 12.09 -8.79
CA LYS A 302 7.85 10.97 -9.64
C LYS A 302 9.35 10.95 -9.88
N LYS A 303 9.90 12.11 -10.24
CA LYS A 303 11.33 12.27 -10.46
C LYS A 303 12.12 12.00 -9.18
N GLU A 304 11.84 12.74 -8.11
CA GLU A 304 12.61 12.65 -6.86
C GLU A 304 12.54 11.25 -6.25
N LEU A 305 11.35 10.66 -6.23
CA LEU A 305 11.15 9.32 -5.67
C LEU A 305 11.82 8.24 -6.53
N SER A 306 11.70 8.30 -7.86
CA SER A 306 12.36 7.31 -8.73
C SER A 306 13.88 7.40 -8.65
N GLU A 307 14.45 8.59 -8.69
CA GLU A 307 15.89 8.81 -8.52
C GLU A 307 16.37 8.25 -7.17
N LYS A 308 15.62 8.51 -6.08
CA LYS A 308 15.94 7.98 -4.75
C LYS A 308 15.88 6.46 -4.71
N VAL A 309 14.81 5.86 -5.17
CA VAL A 309 14.64 4.39 -5.17
C VAL A 309 15.73 3.72 -6.01
N ILE A 310 16.03 4.23 -7.20
CA ILE A 310 17.12 3.70 -8.05
C ILE A 310 18.47 3.78 -7.32
N SER A 311 18.77 4.87 -6.62
CA SER A 311 20.03 5.05 -5.90
C SER A 311 20.22 4.06 -4.75
N LEU A 312 19.15 3.48 -4.23
CA LEU A 312 19.16 2.49 -3.14
C LEU A 312 19.24 1.03 -3.63
N GLN A 313 19.24 0.80 -4.96
CA GLN A 313 19.33 -0.55 -5.51
C GLN A 313 20.70 -1.18 -5.27
N ARG A 314 20.73 -2.38 -4.71
CA ARG A 314 21.93 -3.15 -4.41
C ARG A 314 22.54 -3.76 -5.68
N GLU A 315 23.79 -4.23 -5.57
CA GLU A 315 24.51 -4.86 -6.70
C GLU A 315 23.81 -6.11 -7.25
N ASP A 316 23.17 -6.89 -6.39
CA ASP A 316 22.39 -8.08 -6.77
C ASP A 316 21.04 -7.76 -7.42
N GLY A 317 20.68 -6.48 -7.51
CA GLY A 317 19.41 -5.99 -8.06
C GLY A 317 18.29 -5.85 -7.05
N SER A 318 18.50 -6.27 -5.80
CA SER A 318 17.51 -6.16 -4.73
C SER A 318 17.49 -4.77 -4.09
N TRP A 319 16.48 -4.56 -3.24
CA TRP A 319 16.42 -3.49 -2.25
C TRP A 319 16.22 -4.09 -0.86
N CYS A 320 16.73 -3.42 0.15
CA CYS A 320 16.60 -3.83 1.55
C CYS A 320 16.78 -2.61 2.45
N ASN A 321 16.05 -2.56 3.57
CA ASN A 321 16.24 -1.53 4.58
C ASN A 321 17.20 -2.03 5.67
N ASP A 322 18.08 -1.15 6.13
CA ASP A 322 18.95 -1.43 7.29
C ASP A 322 18.13 -1.48 8.61
N ASN A 323 16.95 -0.87 8.62
CA ASN A 323 16.02 -0.97 9.73
C ASN A 323 15.06 -2.14 9.50
N ASN A 324 15.14 -3.16 10.37
CA ASN A 324 14.36 -4.40 10.25
C ASN A 324 12.90 -4.29 10.71
N ARG A 325 12.47 -3.13 11.19
CA ARG A 325 11.08 -2.94 11.62
C ARG A 325 10.15 -3.09 10.42
N PHE A 326 8.98 -3.65 10.66
CA PHE A 326 7.98 -3.94 9.63
C PHE A 326 8.47 -4.88 8.51
N TRP A 327 9.41 -5.78 8.84
CA TRP A 327 9.94 -6.83 7.96
C TRP A 327 10.80 -6.30 6.80
N GLU A 328 11.21 -5.05 6.82
CA GLU A 328 12.00 -4.45 5.73
C GLU A 328 13.49 -4.88 5.69
N ALA A 329 13.91 -5.79 6.60
CA ALA A 329 15.13 -6.56 6.40
C ALA A 329 14.96 -7.72 5.39
N ASP A 330 13.73 -7.99 4.92
CA ASP A 330 13.48 -8.95 3.85
C ASP A 330 13.68 -8.28 2.48
N PRO A 331 14.70 -8.68 1.70
CA PRO A 331 14.95 -8.07 0.40
C PRO A 331 13.84 -8.34 -0.61
N VAL A 332 13.11 -9.44 -0.51
CA VAL A 332 11.97 -9.74 -1.41
C VAL A 332 10.86 -8.72 -1.20
N LEU A 333 10.52 -8.41 0.06
CA LEU A 333 9.53 -7.41 0.41
C LEU A 333 9.90 -6.03 -0.14
N CYS A 334 11.12 -5.56 0.17
CA CYS A 334 11.59 -4.25 -0.26
C CYS A 334 11.72 -4.14 -1.78
N THR A 335 12.18 -5.21 -2.45
CA THR A 335 12.27 -5.26 -3.92
C THR A 335 10.89 -5.16 -4.54
N SER A 336 9.90 -5.85 -3.99
CA SER A 336 8.53 -5.77 -4.48
C SER A 336 7.95 -4.35 -4.36
N PHE A 337 8.11 -3.69 -3.21
CA PHE A 337 7.69 -2.30 -3.04
C PHE A 337 8.43 -1.35 -3.98
N ALA A 338 9.76 -1.46 -4.09
CA ALA A 338 10.56 -0.62 -4.98
C ALA A 338 10.12 -0.74 -6.45
N MET A 339 9.85 -1.96 -6.92
CA MET A 339 9.35 -2.18 -8.28
C MET A 339 7.96 -1.58 -8.49
N LEU A 340 7.02 -1.75 -7.54
CA LEU A 340 5.70 -1.14 -7.61
C LEU A 340 5.77 0.40 -7.66
N VAL A 341 6.67 1.01 -6.88
CA VAL A 341 6.93 2.45 -6.90
C VAL A 341 7.45 2.89 -8.26
N LEU A 342 8.49 2.22 -8.78
CA LEU A 342 9.10 2.59 -10.05
C LEU A 342 8.12 2.47 -11.24
N GLU A 343 7.20 1.50 -11.23
CA GLU A 343 6.13 1.42 -12.24
C GLU A 343 5.16 2.61 -12.18
N LEU A 344 4.89 3.16 -10.99
CA LEU A 344 4.03 4.33 -10.83
C LEU A 344 4.75 5.65 -11.17
N CYS A 345 6.08 5.66 -11.17
CA CYS A 345 6.89 6.82 -11.54
C CYS A 345 7.11 6.95 -13.06
N LYS A 346 6.81 5.94 -13.85
CA LYS A 346 6.83 6.02 -15.32
C LYS A 346 5.74 7.00 -15.79
#